data_171a9b0f2e7a535432e1bfa4a4c80e24
#
_entry.id   171a9b0f2e7a535432e1bfa4a4c80e24
#
_cell.length_a   1.000
_cell.length_b   1.000
_cell.length_c   1.000
_cell.angle_alpha   90.00
_cell.angle_beta   90.00
_cell.angle_gamma   90.00
#
_symmetry.space_group_name_H-M   'P 1'
#
loop_
_entity.id
_entity.type
_entity.pdbx_description
1 polymer ?
#
loop_
_entity_poly.entity_id
_entity_poly.type
_entity_poly.pdbx_seq_one_letter_code
_entity_poly.pdbx_strand_id
1 'polypeptide(L)'
;MTSRLVRATSLTIAIMACQSEIGRSQVKLASWLDEPKPASWNKPGLPIPAAPRIQGNVDPRCRDLARPPQLEEDNRLRDQGWDLVGAYQGGWQILVIRGTASYDGMCRPRQYQDFVFVRGVFAGTLSPQAMDSRTDGALGRVSLQSNNRLTAEYERYFATDPLCCPSRKTSVVFDIANDASVLRPVSASTSSNK
;
A
#
# COMPACT_ATOMS: atom_id res chain seq x y z
N MET A 1 14.34 63.32 -60.25
CA MET A 1 13.94 62.88 -58.93
C MET A 1 14.01 61.36 -58.90
N THR A 2 15.12 60.81 -58.40
CA THR A 2 15.39 59.38 -58.42
C THR A 2 15.42 58.88 -57.00
N SER A 3 14.41 58.06 -56.62
CA SER A 3 14.30 57.46 -55.31
C SER A 3 15.07 56.13 -55.31
N ARG A 4 16.03 55.99 -54.42
CA ARG A 4 16.81 54.73 -54.20
C ARG A 4 16.10 53.92 -53.17
N LEU A 5 15.67 52.66 -53.52
CA LEU A 5 15.22 51.66 -52.57
C LEU A 5 16.41 51.01 -51.92
N VAL A 6 16.47 51.06 -50.60
CA VAL A 6 17.42 50.32 -49.75
C VAL A 6 16.74 48.99 -49.40
N ARG A 7 17.35 47.86 -49.85
CA ARG A 7 16.98 46.51 -49.45
C ARG A 7 17.67 46.15 -48.15
N ALA A 8 16.89 45.94 -47.11
CA ALA A 8 17.38 45.38 -45.86
C ALA A 8 17.36 43.85 -45.94
N THR A 9 18.50 43.19 -45.88
CA THR A 9 18.66 41.75 -45.75
C THR A 9 18.61 41.36 -44.30
N SER A 10 17.49 40.72 -43.86
CA SER A 10 17.40 40.13 -42.51
C SER A 10 18.14 38.83 -42.43
N LEU A 11 19.16 38.79 -41.61
CA LEU A 11 19.92 37.58 -41.28
C LEU A 11 19.23 36.87 -40.12
N THR A 12 18.54 35.75 -40.41
CA THR A 12 17.89 34.92 -39.38
C THR A 12 18.92 33.96 -38.81
N ILE A 13 19.33 34.20 -37.59
CA ILE A 13 20.20 33.26 -36.83
C ILE A 13 19.31 32.20 -36.20
N ALA A 14 19.37 30.96 -36.70
CA ALA A 14 18.75 29.81 -36.08
C ALA A 14 19.58 29.37 -34.88
N ILE A 15 19.08 29.64 -33.65
CA ILE A 15 19.64 29.11 -32.42
C ILE A 15 19.12 27.69 -32.26
N MET A 16 19.95 26.69 -32.55
CA MET A 16 19.72 25.28 -32.25
C MET A 16 19.87 25.11 -30.73
N ALA A 17 18.75 25.11 -29.98
CA ALA A 17 18.72 24.73 -28.57
C ALA A 17 18.86 23.21 -28.49
N CYS A 18 20.08 22.77 -28.12
CA CYS A 18 20.33 21.38 -27.72
C CYS A 18 19.62 21.14 -26.36
N GLN A 19 18.40 20.60 -26.39
CA GLN A 19 17.71 20.14 -25.19
C GLN A 19 18.35 18.82 -24.75
N SER A 20 19.31 18.91 -23.82
CA SER A 20 19.76 17.75 -23.07
C SER A 20 18.59 17.25 -22.21
N GLU A 21 17.93 16.17 -22.63
CA GLU A 21 17.03 15.42 -21.78
C GLU A 21 17.83 14.85 -20.59
N ILE A 22 17.82 15.58 -19.49
CA ILE A 22 18.27 15.06 -18.21
C ILE A 22 17.23 14.00 -17.82
N GLY A 23 17.56 12.73 -18.10
CA GLY A 23 16.80 11.60 -17.63
C GLY A 23 16.61 11.73 -16.12
N ARG A 24 15.39 12.07 -15.67
CA ARG A 24 15.00 12.02 -14.28
C ARG A 24 15.06 10.57 -13.86
N SER A 25 16.20 10.13 -13.33
CA SER A 25 16.27 8.91 -12.56
C SER A 25 15.25 9.04 -11.43
N GLN A 26 14.14 8.32 -11.53
CA GLN A 26 13.17 8.25 -10.44
C GLN A 26 13.89 7.56 -9.28
N VAL A 27 14.29 8.35 -8.29
CA VAL A 27 14.77 7.83 -7.01
C VAL A 27 13.58 7.07 -6.42
N LYS A 28 13.61 5.73 -6.52
CA LYS A 28 12.64 4.88 -5.83
C LYS A 28 12.81 5.19 -4.33
N LEU A 29 11.82 5.82 -3.72
CA LEU A 29 11.80 6.02 -2.28
C LEU A 29 11.97 4.64 -1.61
N ALA A 30 12.91 4.56 -0.65
CA ALA A 30 13.14 3.33 0.09
C ALA A 30 11.82 2.88 0.74
N SER A 31 11.47 1.62 0.54
CA SER A 31 10.29 1.03 1.17
C SER A 31 10.59 0.76 2.64
N TRP A 32 9.62 0.94 3.53
CA TRP A 32 9.73 0.52 4.93
C TRP A 32 10.08 -0.97 5.08
N LEU A 33 9.78 -1.78 4.05
CA LEU A 33 10.14 -3.21 3.95
C LEU A 33 11.63 -3.45 3.64
N ASP A 34 12.39 -2.42 3.28
CA ASP A 34 13.84 -2.52 3.03
C ASP A 34 14.63 -2.34 4.34
N GLU A 35 13.98 -1.89 5.41
CA GLU A 35 14.57 -1.70 6.73
C GLU A 35 14.54 -3.02 7.52
N PRO A 36 15.69 -3.55 7.98
CA PRO A 36 15.72 -4.80 8.78
C PRO A 36 14.93 -4.71 10.08
N LYS A 37 14.77 -3.49 10.61
CA LYS A 37 13.93 -3.16 11.76
C LYS A 37 13.09 -1.92 11.45
N PRO A 38 11.91 -2.09 10.85
CA PRO A 38 11.07 -0.98 10.50
C PRO A 38 10.63 -0.16 11.72
N ALA A 39 10.53 1.16 11.55
CA ALA A 39 9.98 2.02 12.58
C ALA A 39 8.49 1.71 12.81
N SER A 40 8.03 1.77 14.07
CA SER A 40 6.63 1.54 14.38
C SER A 40 5.79 2.77 14.01
N TRP A 41 4.75 2.56 13.22
CA TRP A 41 3.73 3.55 12.88
C TRP A 41 2.49 3.46 13.78
N ASN A 42 2.26 2.29 14.38
CA ASN A 42 1.17 2.09 15.32
C ASN A 42 1.52 2.67 16.70
N LYS A 43 0.57 3.35 17.32
CA LYS A 43 0.71 3.96 18.64
C LYS A 43 -0.53 3.64 19.49
N PRO A 44 -0.40 3.62 20.84
CA PRO A 44 -1.54 3.39 21.70
C PRO A 44 -2.66 4.43 21.47
N GLY A 45 -3.90 3.98 21.44
CA GLY A 45 -5.06 4.86 21.37
C GLY A 45 -5.30 5.53 20.02
N LEU A 46 -4.54 5.17 18.96
CA LEU A 46 -4.87 5.65 17.63
C LEU A 46 -6.24 5.15 17.18
N PRO A 47 -7.04 6.00 16.52
CA PRO A 47 -8.29 5.57 15.90
C PRO A 47 -8.01 4.67 14.69
N ILE A 48 -9.02 3.88 14.32
CA ILE A 48 -9.00 3.18 13.03
C ILE A 48 -8.90 4.24 11.92
N PRO A 49 -7.92 4.15 11.01
CA PRO A 49 -7.81 5.11 9.92
C PRO A 49 -9.03 5.04 9.00
N ALA A 50 -9.49 6.21 8.53
CA ALA A 50 -10.54 6.28 7.51
C ALA A 50 -10.04 5.73 6.18
N ALA A 51 -10.96 5.11 5.42
CA ALA A 51 -10.67 4.66 4.07
C ALA A 51 -10.29 5.86 3.17
N PRO A 52 -9.26 5.72 2.31
CA PRO A 52 -8.92 6.74 1.34
C PRO A 52 -10.12 7.11 0.45
N ARG A 53 -10.31 8.40 0.20
CA ARG A 53 -11.32 8.84 -0.77
C ARG A 53 -10.83 8.55 -2.18
N ILE A 54 -11.53 7.68 -2.89
CA ILE A 54 -11.21 7.31 -4.25
C ILE A 54 -12.03 8.17 -5.21
N GLN A 55 -11.34 8.77 -6.19
CA GLN A 55 -12.00 9.44 -7.31
C GLN A 55 -12.32 8.40 -8.38
N GLY A 56 -13.56 8.37 -8.86
CA GLY A 56 -14.03 7.47 -9.90
C GLY A 56 -15.09 6.47 -9.41
N ASN A 57 -15.73 5.82 -10.37
CA ASN A 57 -16.75 4.81 -10.08
C ASN A 57 -16.09 3.44 -9.93
N VAL A 58 -16.37 2.77 -8.84
CA VAL A 58 -16.07 1.35 -8.67
C VAL A 58 -17.09 0.55 -9.50
N ASP A 59 -16.62 -0.42 -10.29
CA ASP A 59 -17.49 -1.35 -11.01
C ASP A 59 -18.47 -2.01 -10.01
N PRO A 60 -19.79 -1.92 -10.24
CA PRO A 60 -20.78 -2.52 -9.34
C PRO A 60 -20.51 -4.00 -9.05
N ARG A 61 -20.06 -4.76 -10.06
CA ARG A 61 -19.71 -6.19 -9.92
C ARG A 61 -18.63 -6.43 -8.86
N CYS A 62 -17.72 -5.49 -8.67
CA CYS A 62 -16.66 -5.62 -7.68
C CYS A 62 -17.15 -5.36 -6.26
N ARG A 63 -18.21 -4.57 -6.10
CA ARG A 63 -18.83 -4.32 -4.77
C ARG A 63 -19.49 -5.56 -4.20
N ASP A 64 -19.97 -6.44 -5.06
CA ASP A 64 -20.59 -7.71 -4.64
C ASP A 64 -19.58 -8.68 -4.02
N LEU A 65 -18.27 -8.40 -4.17
CA LEU A 65 -17.22 -9.16 -3.49
C LEU A 65 -16.96 -8.71 -2.04
N ALA A 66 -17.50 -7.57 -1.65
CA ALA A 66 -17.46 -7.13 -0.26
C ALA A 66 -18.35 -8.05 0.59
N ARG A 67 -17.76 -8.66 1.61
CA ARG A 67 -18.55 -9.47 2.53
C ARG A 67 -19.38 -8.61 3.49
N PRO A 68 -20.53 -9.09 3.95
CA PRO A 68 -21.28 -8.42 5.00
C PRO A 68 -20.49 -8.45 6.33
N PRO A 69 -20.72 -7.49 7.22
CA PRO A 69 -20.16 -7.51 8.56
C PRO A 69 -20.70 -8.71 9.35
N GLN A 70 -19.82 -9.38 10.10
CA GLN A 70 -20.11 -10.55 10.93
C GLN A 70 -19.70 -10.32 12.39
N LEU A 71 -18.82 -9.35 12.63
CA LEU A 71 -18.23 -9.01 13.91
C LEU A 71 -18.43 -7.52 14.21
N GLU A 72 -18.32 -7.12 15.45
CA GLU A 72 -18.37 -5.71 15.84
C GLU A 72 -17.20 -4.91 15.21
N GLU A 73 -16.02 -5.50 15.16
CA GLU A 73 -14.85 -4.92 14.50
C GLU A 73 -15.09 -4.65 13.01
N ASP A 74 -15.87 -5.48 12.35
CA ASP A 74 -16.29 -5.28 10.96
C ASP A 74 -17.13 -4.01 10.82
N ASN A 75 -18.09 -3.78 11.72
CA ASN A 75 -18.91 -2.58 11.73
C ASN A 75 -18.05 -1.34 11.94
N ARG A 76 -17.10 -1.40 12.87
CA ARG A 76 -16.15 -0.30 13.13
C ARG A 76 -15.32 0.05 11.90
N LEU A 77 -14.90 -0.93 11.08
CA LEU A 77 -14.20 -0.68 9.82
C LEU A 77 -15.14 -0.07 8.78
N ARG A 78 -16.37 -0.57 8.67
CA ARG A 78 -17.39 -0.02 7.78
C ARG A 78 -17.72 1.43 8.09
N ASP A 79 -17.79 1.81 9.36
CA ASP A 79 -18.02 3.18 9.83
C ASP A 79 -16.88 4.12 9.40
N GLN A 80 -15.68 3.59 9.17
CA GLN A 80 -14.55 4.32 8.61
C GLN A 80 -14.49 4.28 7.06
N GLY A 81 -15.51 3.71 6.41
CA GLY A 81 -15.64 3.67 4.95
C GLY A 81 -14.93 2.52 4.25
N TRP A 82 -14.45 1.51 5.00
CA TRP A 82 -13.80 0.34 4.42
C TRP A 82 -14.82 -0.71 3.96
N ASP A 83 -14.67 -1.22 2.75
CA ASP A 83 -15.33 -2.43 2.30
C ASP A 83 -14.55 -3.66 2.80
N LEU A 84 -15.26 -4.64 3.38
CA LEU A 84 -14.63 -5.84 3.93
C LEU A 84 -14.39 -6.85 2.82
N VAL A 85 -13.17 -7.39 2.72
CA VAL A 85 -12.81 -8.35 1.66
C VAL A 85 -12.13 -9.58 2.23
N GLY A 86 -12.51 -10.74 1.68
CA GLY A 86 -12.00 -12.03 2.13
C GLY A 86 -12.48 -12.42 3.52
N ALA A 87 -12.02 -13.59 3.99
CA ALA A 87 -12.28 -14.04 5.34
C ALA A 87 -11.36 -13.31 6.33
N TYR A 88 -11.88 -13.03 7.53
CA TYR A 88 -11.02 -12.61 8.63
C TYR A 88 -10.20 -13.80 9.16
N GLN A 89 -9.06 -13.51 9.76
CA GLN A 89 -8.26 -14.52 10.47
C GLN A 89 -8.35 -14.27 11.95
N GLY A 90 -8.75 -15.29 12.71
CA GLY A 90 -8.87 -15.18 14.17
C GLY A 90 -8.12 -16.31 14.87
N GLY A 91 -7.48 -15.99 15.98
CA GLY A 91 -6.80 -16.94 16.86
C GLY A 91 -6.02 -16.24 17.94
N TRP A 92 -5.79 -16.89 19.09
CA TRP A 92 -5.00 -16.33 20.19
C TRP A 92 -5.49 -14.96 20.71
N GLN A 93 -6.80 -14.68 20.59
CA GLN A 93 -7.40 -13.36 20.89
C GLN A 93 -6.94 -12.24 19.93
N ILE A 94 -6.29 -12.59 18.83
CA ILE A 94 -5.93 -11.69 17.75
C ILE A 94 -6.93 -11.92 16.61
N LEU A 95 -7.37 -10.82 16.01
CA LEU A 95 -8.23 -10.80 14.85
C LEU A 95 -7.59 -9.90 13.78
N VAL A 96 -7.49 -10.41 12.57
CA VAL A 96 -7.00 -9.66 11.40
C VAL A 96 -8.11 -9.58 10.37
N ILE A 97 -8.45 -8.37 9.96
CA ILE A 97 -9.51 -8.07 9.00
C ILE A 97 -8.93 -7.22 7.88
N ARG A 98 -9.20 -7.58 6.62
CA ARG A 98 -8.85 -6.77 5.46
C ARG A 98 -10.00 -5.86 5.07
N GLY A 99 -9.72 -4.56 4.97
CA GLY A 99 -10.60 -3.56 4.40
C GLY A 99 -10.00 -2.99 3.11
N THR A 100 -10.83 -2.69 2.12
CA THR A 100 -10.42 -2.02 0.89
C THR A 100 -11.25 -0.76 0.66
N ALA A 101 -10.64 0.27 0.07
CA ALA A 101 -11.36 1.48 -0.33
C ALA A 101 -11.84 1.40 -1.78
N SER A 102 -11.27 0.51 -2.60
CA SER A 102 -11.58 0.41 -4.02
C SER A 102 -11.16 -0.94 -4.60
N TYR A 103 -11.45 -1.12 -5.88
CA TYR A 103 -11.11 -2.31 -6.67
C TYR A 103 -10.52 -1.88 -8.01
N ASP A 104 -9.66 -2.70 -8.60
CA ASP A 104 -9.22 -2.54 -9.98
C ASP A 104 -10.23 -3.15 -10.98
N GLY A 105 -9.97 -3.03 -12.29
CA GLY A 105 -10.84 -3.56 -13.34
C GLY A 105 -11.01 -5.09 -13.33
N MET A 106 -10.22 -5.82 -12.53
CA MET A 106 -10.34 -7.26 -12.29
C MET A 106 -10.89 -7.57 -10.89
N CYS A 107 -11.46 -6.57 -10.23
CA CYS A 107 -12.03 -6.64 -8.88
C CYS A 107 -11.01 -7.04 -7.79
N ARG A 108 -9.73 -6.75 -7.98
CA ARG A 108 -8.74 -6.94 -6.92
C ARG A 108 -8.73 -5.74 -5.99
N PRO A 109 -8.53 -5.94 -4.67
CA PRO A 109 -8.47 -4.85 -3.71
C PRO A 109 -7.42 -3.78 -4.08
N ARG A 110 -7.84 -2.52 -4.03
CA ARG A 110 -6.98 -1.35 -4.16
C ARG A 110 -7.14 -0.45 -2.96
N GLN A 111 -6.04 0.22 -2.57
CA GLN A 111 -6.03 1.04 -1.36
C GLN A 111 -6.56 0.26 -0.16
N TYR A 112 -6.12 -1.01 -0.04
CA TYR A 112 -6.52 -1.89 1.06
C TYR A 112 -5.55 -1.82 2.22
N GLN A 113 -6.04 -2.20 3.40
CA GLN A 113 -5.25 -2.32 4.61
C GLN A 113 -5.72 -3.51 5.44
N ASP A 114 -4.81 -4.12 6.19
CA ASP A 114 -5.12 -5.19 7.12
C ASP A 114 -5.05 -4.63 8.55
N PHE A 115 -6.16 -4.75 9.26
CA PHE A 115 -6.40 -4.22 10.58
C PHE A 115 -6.27 -5.32 11.62
N VAL A 116 -5.51 -5.04 12.67
CA VAL A 116 -5.30 -6.00 13.76
C VAL A 116 -6.06 -5.51 14.99
N PHE A 117 -6.86 -6.41 15.54
CA PHE A 117 -7.54 -6.22 16.82
C PHE A 117 -7.05 -7.26 17.82
N VAL A 118 -6.96 -6.87 19.07
CA VAL A 118 -6.61 -7.75 20.19
C VAL A 118 -7.67 -7.62 21.26
N ARG A 119 -8.39 -8.70 21.56
CA ARG A 119 -9.52 -8.66 22.49
C ARG A 119 -10.55 -7.56 22.17
N GLY A 120 -10.86 -7.37 20.89
CA GLY A 120 -11.77 -6.32 20.43
C GLY A 120 -11.18 -4.90 20.38
N VAL A 121 -9.95 -4.68 20.85
CA VAL A 121 -9.28 -3.37 20.81
C VAL A 121 -8.44 -3.26 19.54
N PHE A 122 -8.55 -2.15 18.83
CA PHE A 122 -7.72 -1.89 17.64
C PHE A 122 -6.26 -1.71 18.05
N ALA A 123 -5.40 -2.59 17.56
CA ALA A 123 -3.98 -2.64 17.89
C ALA A 123 -3.09 -1.96 16.82
N GLY A 124 -3.63 -1.76 15.61
CA GLY A 124 -2.91 -1.12 14.51
C GLY A 124 -3.14 -1.79 13.17
N THR A 125 -2.36 -1.36 12.18
CA THR A 125 -2.37 -1.87 10.80
C THR A 125 -1.09 -2.62 10.49
N LEU A 126 -1.14 -3.56 9.53
CA LEU A 126 0.02 -4.33 9.07
C LEU A 126 0.91 -3.55 8.09
N SER A 127 0.50 -2.35 7.67
CA SER A 127 1.30 -1.45 6.84
C SER A 127 1.12 0.00 7.26
N PRO A 128 2.13 0.88 7.07
CA PRO A 128 2.00 2.29 7.41
C PRO A 128 1.00 3.05 6.51
N GLN A 129 0.70 2.50 5.34
CA GLN A 129 -0.21 3.09 4.35
C GLN A 129 -1.01 2.01 3.65
N ALA A 130 -2.11 2.42 3.00
CA ALA A 130 -2.90 1.53 2.18
C ALA A 130 -2.10 0.99 1.00
N MET A 131 -2.34 -0.27 0.63
CA MET A 131 -1.62 -1.04 -0.37
C MET A 131 -2.51 -1.30 -1.60
N ASP A 132 -1.89 -1.57 -2.73
CA ASP A 132 -2.56 -2.06 -3.93
C ASP A 132 -2.16 -3.51 -4.23
N SER A 133 -3.11 -4.32 -4.67
CA SER A 133 -2.83 -5.71 -5.07
C SER A 133 -1.84 -5.74 -6.24
N ARG A 134 -0.93 -6.72 -6.24
CA ARG A 134 0.08 -6.93 -7.29
C ARG A 134 1.03 -5.75 -7.49
N THR A 135 1.36 -5.09 -6.41
CA THR A 135 2.39 -4.06 -6.37
C THR A 135 3.48 -4.43 -5.37
N ASP A 136 4.65 -3.80 -5.48
CA ASP A 136 5.73 -3.98 -4.49
C ASP A 136 5.22 -3.58 -3.10
N GLY A 137 5.29 -4.50 -2.15
CA GLY A 137 4.78 -4.33 -0.79
C GLY A 137 3.32 -4.76 -0.57
N ALA A 138 2.66 -5.37 -1.56
CA ALA A 138 1.33 -5.96 -1.35
C ALA A 138 1.39 -7.08 -0.31
N LEU A 139 0.45 -7.08 0.65
CA LEU A 139 0.38 -8.15 1.66
C LEU A 139 -0.22 -9.42 1.08
N GLY A 140 0.57 -10.49 1.08
CA GLY A 140 0.18 -11.81 0.61
C GLY A 140 -0.42 -12.68 1.71
N ARG A 141 0.30 -12.88 2.81
CA ARG A 141 -0.07 -13.84 3.86
C ARG A 141 0.13 -13.25 5.25
N VAL A 142 -0.77 -13.63 6.17
CA VAL A 142 -0.59 -13.42 7.62
C VAL A 142 -0.57 -14.78 8.31
N SER A 143 0.28 -14.95 9.32
CA SER A 143 0.37 -16.14 10.16
C SER A 143 0.38 -15.72 11.62
N LEU A 144 -0.65 -16.12 12.36
CA LEU A 144 -0.72 -15.92 13.81
C LEU A 144 0.17 -16.97 14.48
N GLN A 145 1.13 -16.55 15.30
CA GLN A 145 2.12 -17.45 15.93
C GLN A 145 1.85 -17.69 17.41
N SER A 146 1.35 -16.67 18.10
CA SER A 146 0.99 -16.73 19.51
C SER A 146 0.00 -15.62 19.87
N ASN A 147 -0.36 -15.49 21.15
CA ASN A 147 -1.23 -14.42 21.65
C ASN A 147 -0.63 -13.00 21.55
N ASN A 148 0.66 -12.89 21.24
CA ASN A 148 1.36 -11.60 21.14
C ASN A 148 2.30 -11.49 19.93
N ARG A 149 2.22 -12.44 18.98
CA ARG A 149 3.10 -12.43 17.80
C ARG A 149 2.39 -12.91 16.55
N LEU A 150 2.62 -12.22 15.46
CA LEU A 150 2.23 -12.63 14.13
C LEU A 150 3.35 -12.32 13.11
N THR A 151 3.31 -12.99 11.96
CA THR A 151 4.19 -12.72 10.82
C THR A 151 3.33 -12.38 9.61
N ALA A 152 3.75 -11.36 8.86
CA ALA A 152 3.14 -10.95 7.61
C ALA A 152 4.15 -11.05 6.47
N GLU A 153 3.75 -11.66 5.34
CA GLU A 153 4.56 -11.79 4.13
C GLU A 153 4.08 -10.81 3.07
N TYR A 154 5.00 -10.01 2.54
CA TYR A 154 4.73 -8.98 1.54
C TYR A 154 5.39 -9.36 0.22
N GLU A 155 4.66 -9.24 -0.87
CA GLU A 155 5.16 -9.44 -2.23
C GLU A 155 6.15 -8.34 -2.59
N ARG A 156 7.29 -8.72 -3.18
CA ARG A 156 8.34 -7.78 -3.59
C ARG A 156 8.65 -7.97 -5.07
N TYR A 157 8.42 -6.89 -5.81
CA TYR A 157 8.58 -6.85 -7.25
C TYR A 157 9.84 -6.09 -7.64
N PHE A 158 10.62 -6.66 -8.58
CA PHE A 158 11.52 -5.88 -9.42
C PHE A 158 10.73 -5.21 -10.55
N ALA A 159 11.31 -4.17 -11.16
CA ALA A 159 10.69 -3.50 -12.31
C ALA A 159 10.46 -4.44 -13.53
N THR A 160 11.20 -5.54 -13.58
CA THR A 160 11.14 -6.55 -14.64
C THR A 160 10.22 -7.73 -14.32
N ASP A 161 9.68 -7.80 -13.10
CA ASP A 161 8.82 -8.91 -12.70
C ASP A 161 7.44 -8.80 -13.38
N PRO A 162 6.88 -9.91 -13.86
CA PRO A 162 5.50 -9.94 -14.30
C PRO A 162 4.55 -9.67 -13.11
N LEU A 163 3.43 -9.00 -13.37
CA LEU A 163 2.43 -8.70 -12.32
C LEU A 163 1.86 -9.93 -11.60
N CYS A 164 1.95 -11.13 -12.22
CA CYS A 164 1.50 -12.38 -11.59
C CYS A 164 2.46 -12.90 -10.53
N CYS A 165 3.78 -12.52 -10.64
CA CYS A 165 4.82 -13.40 -10.13
C CYS A 165 5.96 -12.58 -9.53
N PRO A 166 5.80 -12.10 -8.28
CA PRO A 166 6.87 -11.39 -7.60
C PRO A 166 8.05 -12.33 -7.38
N SER A 167 9.26 -11.86 -7.70
CA SER A 167 10.48 -12.67 -7.57
C SER A 167 10.99 -12.78 -6.14
N ARG A 168 10.49 -11.94 -5.24
CA ARG A 168 10.92 -11.90 -3.84
C ARG A 168 9.73 -11.72 -2.91
N LYS A 169 9.96 -11.98 -1.62
CA LYS A 169 9.04 -11.68 -0.53
C LYS A 169 9.79 -11.12 0.67
N THR A 170 9.15 -10.25 1.43
CA THR A 170 9.63 -9.79 2.73
C THR A 170 8.72 -10.32 3.82
N SER A 171 9.28 -11.08 4.77
CA SER A 171 8.59 -11.48 5.99
C SER A 171 8.85 -10.45 7.08
N VAL A 172 7.79 -9.91 7.66
CA VAL A 172 7.86 -8.99 8.81
C VAL A 172 7.26 -9.67 10.03
N VAL A 173 8.03 -9.72 11.10
CA VAL A 173 7.55 -10.17 12.41
C VAL A 173 6.99 -8.97 13.16
N PHE A 174 5.80 -9.14 13.71
CA PHE A 174 5.14 -8.17 14.56
C PHE A 174 4.94 -8.73 15.96
N ASP A 175 5.26 -7.93 16.95
CA ASP A 175 4.91 -8.18 18.35
C ASP A 175 3.77 -7.26 18.79
N ILE A 176 2.94 -7.76 19.67
CA ILE A 176 1.86 -7.02 20.32
C ILE A 176 2.30 -6.73 21.74
N ALA A 177 2.46 -5.45 22.07
CA ALA A 177 2.78 -5.03 23.44
C ALA A 177 1.58 -5.31 24.35
N ASN A 178 1.76 -6.15 25.36
CA ASN A 178 0.69 -6.64 26.22
C ASN A 178 0.02 -5.55 27.05
N ASP A 179 0.77 -4.53 27.43
CA ASP A 179 0.32 -3.40 28.27
C ASP A 179 -0.57 -2.40 27.52
N ALA A 180 -0.37 -2.26 26.21
CA ALA A 180 -1.01 -1.24 25.40
C ALA A 180 -1.80 -1.79 24.21
N SER A 181 -1.84 -3.12 24.00
CA SER A 181 -2.44 -3.76 22.81
C SER A 181 -2.01 -3.08 21.50
N VAL A 182 -0.72 -2.78 21.35
CA VAL A 182 -0.16 -2.09 20.18
C VAL A 182 0.68 -3.04 19.37
N LEU A 183 0.39 -3.11 18.08
CA LEU A 183 1.14 -3.87 17.09
C LEU A 183 2.42 -3.13 16.70
N ARG A 184 3.58 -3.79 16.79
CA ARG A 184 4.88 -3.19 16.44
C ARG A 184 5.68 -4.12 15.53
N PRO A 185 6.19 -3.66 14.38
CA PRO A 185 7.14 -4.42 13.61
C PRO A 185 8.45 -4.53 14.38
N VAL A 186 9.02 -5.73 14.46
CA VAL A 186 10.27 -5.98 15.21
C VAL A 186 11.42 -6.41 14.33
N SER A 187 11.13 -7.04 13.19
CA SER A 187 12.13 -7.40 12.19
C SER A 187 11.51 -7.60 10.83
N ALA A 188 12.29 -7.36 9.77
CA ALA A 188 11.94 -7.65 8.40
C ALA A 188 13.09 -8.41 7.72
N SER A 189 12.77 -9.40 6.91
CA SER A 189 13.74 -10.22 6.18
C SER A 189 13.22 -10.52 4.79
N THR A 190 14.01 -10.22 3.77
CA THR A 190 13.65 -10.44 2.36
C THR A 190 14.36 -11.69 1.82
N SER A 191 13.61 -12.52 1.10
CA SER A 191 14.09 -13.72 0.43
C SER A 191 13.56 -13.82 -0.99
N SER A 192 14.21 -14.65 -1.83
CA SER A 192 13.68 -14.97 -3.16
C SER A 192 12.44 -15.86 -3.05
N ASN A 193 11.49 -15.67 -3.95
CA ASN A 193 10.45 -16.65 -4.23
C ASN A 193 11.05 -17.66 -5.23
N LYS A 194 11.45 -18.84 -4.73
CA LYS A 194 11.85 -19.98 -5.57
C LYS A 194 10.71 -20.95 -5.65
#